data_db69609056799f4e5148399584b00d70
#
_entry.id   db69609056799f4e5148399584b00d70
#
_cell.length_a   1.000
_cell.length_b   1.000
_cell.length_c   1.000
_cell.angle_alpha   90.00
_cell.angle_beta   90.00
_cell.angle_gamma   90.00
#
_symmetry.space_group_name_H-M   'P 1'
#
loop_
_entity.id
_entity.type
_entity.pdbx_description
1 polymer ?
#
loop_
_entity_poly.entity_id
_entity_poly.type
_entity_poly.pdbx_seq_one_letter_code
_entity_poly.pdbx_strand_id
1 'polypeptide(L)'
;MADEKSPTRISHRLFATSCSETRISMNLSKLLEKLSYTLVSGSVETQVESLTSDSRKVRENTAFVCIVGAVSDGHTYIQAAVEQKASVIVVQQGCKEEYLAQIPDTVTVVSVENTRYALALMSAAYFDYPAEKLFTIGITGTKGKTTTTYMIRNVLEACGIKTGLIGTIETIIGDESWASCNTTPESYQIHESFAKMVKAGCKAVVMEVSSQGLKLDRTAGILFDIGVFTNLEPDHIGPNEHASFEEYLACKAKLFSQCKTGIVNADDKHTAEVIKNATCEIETYGLSEKAQLRACDICLKHERGTVGLTYRCTGALDMDVALNLPGKFSVYNSLCAIAVTRHFQVPQETLKKTLAEVKVKGRIELVKVSDEFSLMIDYAHNAMSLKSILETLKEYNPHRLVCVFGCGGNRSKERRFEMGEVSGKLADFTIITSDNPRFEDPEAIIEDIKTGISKTDGKYISITDRKEAIRYAIEHGEPGDIIVLAGKGHEDYQEIKGVKHPMDERVLIAEVLKELNG
;
A
#
# COMPACT_ATOMS: atom_id res chain seq x y z
N MET A 1 32.95 27.48 -3.91
CA MET A 1 33.05 26.29 -3.05
C MET A 1 31.65 26.07 -2.49
N ALA A 2 30.87 25.26 -3.14
CA ALA A 2 29.53 24.86 -2.71
C ALA A 2 29.54 23.34 -2.51
N ASP A 3 29.20 22.91 -1.30
CA ASP A 3 29.19 21.50 -0.88
C ASP A 3 28.15 20.70 -1.66
N GLU A 4 28.63 19.72 -2.40
CA GLU A 4 27.84 18.64 -2.98
C GLU A 4 27.36 17.72 -1.85
N LYS A 5 26.07 17.78 -1.53
CA LYS A 5 25.42 16.76 -0.70
C LYS A 5 25.20 15.49 -1.53
N SER A 6 26.00 14.49 -1.25
CA SER A 6 25.91 13.10 -1.71
C SER A 6 24.50 12.50 -1.47
N PRO A 7 23.97 11.67 -2.39
CA PRO A 7 22.67 11.04 -2.23
C PRO A 7 22.70 10.02 -1.07
N THR A 8 21.69 10.11 -0.22
CA THR A 8 21.46 9.29 0.97
C THR A 8 21.47 7.79 0.62
N ARG A 9 22.41 7.06 1.22
CA ARG A 9 22.44 5.58 1.19
C ARG A 9 21.19 5.02 1.85
N ILE A 10 20.31 4.42 1.05
CA ILE A 10 19.21 3.58 1.53
C ILE A 10 19.82 2.30 2.12
N SER A 11 19.85 2.20 3.44
CA SER A 11 20.28 0.98 4.12
C SER A 11 19.09 0.02 4.22
N HIS A 12 19.10 -1.06 3.44
CA HIS A 12 18.21 -2.19 3.61
C HIS A 12 18.51 -2.89 4.96
N ARG A 13 17.91 -2.41 6.03
CA ARG A 13 17.78 -3.16 7.27
C ARG A 13 16.37 -3.73 7.36
N LEU A 14 16.24 -5.03 7.20
CA LEU A 14 15.11 -5.80 7.70
C LEU A 14 14.83 -5.36 9.15
N PHE A 15 13.55 -5.39 9.57
CA PHE A 15 13.13 -5.15 10.95
C PHE A 15 13.86 -6.09 11.92
N ALA A 16 15.13 -5.85 12.13
CA ALA A 16 15.99 -6.54 13.07
C ALA A 16 16.69 -5.49 13.93
N THR A 17 16.02 -5.21 15.05
CA THR A 17 16.64 -4.95 16.36
C THR A 17 17.91 -4.13 16.44
N SER A 18 17.80 -2.87 16.89
CA SER A 18 18.49 -2.35 18.06
C SER A 18 18.02 -0.94 18.41
N CYS A 19 16.77 -0.80 18.79
CA CYS A 19 16.42 0.23 19.75
C CYS A 19 16.38 -0.51 21.10
N SER A 20 17.06 -0.02 22.13
CA SER A 20 16.84 -0.48 23.49
C SER A 20 15.34 -0.34 23.76
N GLU A 21 14.61 -1.47 23.63
CA GLU A 21 13.21 -1.56 24.01
C GLU A 21 13.16 -1.14 25.48
N THR A 22 12.64 0.04 25.75
CA THR A 22 12.23 0.40 27.10
C THR A 22 11.19 -0.64 27.47
N ARG A 23 11.55 -1.61 28.31
CA ARG A 23 10.62 -2.64 28.77
C ARG A 23 9.47 -1.93 29.47
N ILE A 24 8.32 -1.94 28.82
CA ILE A 24 7.07 -1.40 29.40
C ILE A 24 6.51 -2.57 30.22
N SER A 25 6.58 -2.47 31.56
CA SER A 25 5.88 -3.42 32.43
C SER A 25 4.55 -2.80 32.83
N MET A 26 3.47 -3.54 32.65
CA MET A 26 2.12 -3.11 33.02
C MET A 26 1.27 -4.29 33.51
N ASN A 27 0.23 -3.99 34.28
CA ASN A 27 -0.73 -5.01 34.70
C ASN A 27 -1.59 -5.45 33.50
N LEU A 28 -1.97 -6.72 33.48
CA LEU A 28 -2.87 -7.27 32.48
C LEU A 28 -4.21 -6.50 32.42
N SER A 29 -4.72 -6.04 33.57
CA SER A 29 -5.93 -5.22 33.69
C SER A 29 -5.90 -3.98 32.78
N LYS A 30 -4.70 -3.36 32.61
CA LYS A 30 -4.52 -2.21 31.71
C LYS A 30 -4.63 -2.62 30.23
N LEU A 31 -4.10 -3.78 29.86
CA LEU A 31 -4.21 -4.31 28.49
C LEU A 31 -5.64 -4.67 28.13
N LEU A 32 -6.46 -5.05 29.10
CA LEU A 32 -7.83 -5.51 28.92
C LEU A 32 -8.88 -4.41 29.13
N GLU A 33 -8.50 -3.17 29.47
CA GLU A 33 -9.43 -2.12 29.93
C GLU A 33 -10.55 -1.76 28.94
N LYS A 34 -10.32 -1.92 27.61
CA LYS A 34 -11.35 -1.68 26.57
C LYS A 34 -11.86 -2.98 25.93
N LEU A 35 -11.60 -4.14 26.56
CA LEU A 35 -11.92 -5.45 26.00
C LEU A 35 -12.91 -6.19 26.90
N SER A 36 -13.95 -6.80 26.29
CA SER A 36 -14.78 -7.78 26.97
C SER A 36 -14.07 -9.13 27.01
N TYR A 37 -13.94 -9.70 28.20
CA TYR A 37 -13.20 -10.95 28.40
C TYR A 37 -13.79 -11.78 29.55
N THR A 38 -13.40 -13.04 29.63
CA THR A 38 -13.62 -13.92 30.77
C THR A 38 -12.25 -14.33 31.31
N LEU A 39 -11.99 -14.10 32.60
CA LEU A 39 -10.83 -14.64 33.29
C LEU A 39 -11.09 -16.13 33.59
N VAL A 40 -10.33 -17.00 32.93
CA VAL A 40 -10.47 -18.46 33.09
C VAL A 40 -9.66 -18.94 34.30
N SER A 41 -8.44 -18.44 34.44
CA SER A 41 -7.55 -18.73 35.60
C SER A 41 -6.54 -17.59 35.83
N GLY A 42 -5.95 -17.54 37.01
CA GLY A 42 -4.92 -16.56 37.35
C GLY A 42 -5.47 -15.20 37.82
N SER A 43 -4.78 -14.11 37.49
CA SER A 43 -5.10 -12.77 37.98
C SER A 43 -4.91 -11.69 36.91
N VAL A 44 -5.79 -10.69 36.90
CA VAL A 44 -5.66 -9.49 36.05
C VAL A 44 -4.53 -8.56 36.51
N GLU A 45 -3.97 -8.77 37.70
CA GLU A 45 -2.80 -8.05 38.21
C GLU A 45 -1.47 -8.66 37.73
N THR A 46 -1.52 -9.75 36.91
CA THR A 46 -0.33 -10.34 36.31
C THR A 46 0.45 -9.29 35.50
N GLN A 47 1.75 -9.23 35.76
CA GLN A 47 2.65 -8.31 35.05
C GLN A 47 2.93 -8.81 33.64
N VAL A 48 2.84 -7.89 32.68
CA VAL A 48 3.11 -8.13 31.25
C VAL A 48 4.19 -7.16 30.79
N GLU A 49 5.29 -7.70 30.25
CA GLU A 49 6.39 -6.90 29.68
C GLU A 49 6.44 -6.98 28.14
N SER A 50 5.70 -7.91 27.56
CA SER A 50 5.68 -8.12 26.11
C SER A 50 4.33 -8.65 25.66
N LEU A 51 3.92 -8.29 24.44
CA LEU A 51 2.70 -8.75 23.79
C LEU A 51 3.05 -9.31 22.41
N THR A 52 2.60 -10.52 22.09
CA THR A 52 2.84 -11.11 20.77
C THR A 52 1.80 -12.18 20.42
N SER A 53 1.60 -12.41 19.12
CA SER A 53 0.90 -13.58 18.56
C SER A 53 1.85 -14.57 17.88
N ASP A 54 3.16 -14.30 17.88
CA ASP A 54 4.18 -15.17 17.31
C ASP A 54 4.89 -15.94 18.44
N SER A 55 4.64 -17.26 18.54
CA SER A 55 5.21 -18.10 19.60
C SER A 55 6.74 -18.07 19.66
N ARG A 56 7.41 -17.80 18.53
CA ARG A 56 8.88 -17.68 18.44
C ARG A 56 9.44 -16.42 19.12
N LYS A 57 8.57 -15.45 19.40
CA LYS A 57 8.92 -14.17 20.05
C LYS A 57 8.51 -14.11 21.51
N VAL A 58 7.93 -15.18 22.03
CA VAL A 58 7.57 -15.27 23.44
C VAL A 58 8.85 -15.24 24.29
N ARG A 59 8.79 -14.54 25.39
CA ARG A 59 9.80 -14.43 26.42
C ARG A 59 9.13 -14.36 27.80
N GLU A 60 9.90 -14.32 28.86
CA GLU A 60 9.38 -14.17 30.23
C GLU A 60 8.46 -12.94 30.34
N ASN A 61 7.36 -13.06 31.06
CA ASN A 61 6.32 -12.04 31.24
C ASN A 61 5.63 -11.60 29.93
N THR A 62 5.52 -12.49 28.95
CA THR A 62 4.78 -12.21 27.69
C THR A 62 3.31 -12.57 27.83
N ALA A 63 2.43 -11.71 27.30
CA ALA A 63 1.06 -12.06 26.94
C ALA A 63 1.06 -12.61 25.49
N PHE A 64 0.79 -13.92 25.37
CA PHE A 64 0.68 -14.60 24.08
C PHE A 64 -0.78 -14.68 23.65
N VAL A 65 -1.11 -14.14 22.47
CA VAL A 65 -2.47 -14.13 21.91
C VAL A 65 -2.59 -15.20 20.83
N CYS A 66 -3.47 -16.18 21.04
CA CYS A 66 -3.70 -17.31 20.14
C CYS A 66 -4.56 -16.89 18.94
N ILE A 67 -3.94 -16.49 17.84
CA ILE A 67 -4.65 -16.08 16.62
C ILE A 67 -5.05 -17.28 15.78
N VAL A 68 -6.32 -17.38 15.43
CA VAL A 68 -6.79 -18.34 14.41
C VAL A 68 -6.48 -17.76 13.02
N GLY A 69 -5.51 -18.36 12.35
CA GLY A 69 -5.05 -17.97 11.02
C GLY A 69 -5.69 -18.83 9.92
N ALA A 70 -5.48 -18.43 8.64
CA ALA A 70 -5.98 -19.19 7.49
C ALA A 70 -5.24 -20.54 7.29
N VAL A 71 -3.98 -20.64 7.76
CA VAL A 71 -3.11 -21.80 7.55
C VAL A 71 -2.84 -22.55 8.86
N SER A 72 -2.79 -21.83 9.98
CA SER A 72 -2.46 -22.41 11.30
C SER A 72 -3.32 -21.79 12.39
N ASP A 73 -3.59 -22.58 13.42
CA ASP A 73 -4.27 -22.14 14.64
C ASP A 73 -3.23 -21.85 15.73
N GLY A 74 -3.20 -20.59 16.21
CA GLY A 74 -2.30 -20.14 17.27
C GLY A 74 -2.40 -20.93 18.58
N HIS A 75 -3.55 -21.54 18.86
CA HIS A 75 -3.74 -22.38 20.05
C HIS A 75 -2.83 -23.61 20.06
N THR A 76 -2.42 -24.13 18.91
CA THR A 76 -1.48 -25.25 18.80
C THR A 76 -0.08 -24.93 19.34
N TYR A 77 0.23 -23.64 19.55
CA TYR A 77 1.53 -23.17 20.04
C TYR A 77 1.51 -22.80 21.53
N ILE A 78 0.42 -23.10 22.26
CA ILE A 78 0.28 -22.77 23.69
C ILE A 78 1.40 -23.41 24.50
N GLN A 79 1.66 -24.71 24.28
CA GLN A 79 2.73 -25.42 25.01
C GLN A 79 4.09 -24.73 24.81
N ALA A 80 4.43 -24.40 23.57
CA ALA A 80 5.69 -23.70 23.25
C ALA A 80 5.77 -22.31 23.92
N ALA A 81 4.65 -21.59 24.00
CA ALA A 81 4.58 -20.29 24.68
C ALA A 81 4.77 -20.43 26.20
N VAL A 82 4.17 -21.46 26.84
CA VAL A 82 4.32 -21.77 28.25
C VAL A 82 5.77 -22.16 28.57
N GLU A 83 6.39 -23.01 27.75
CA GLU A 83 7.80 -23.40 27.90
C GLU A 83 8.76 -22.20 27.82
N GLN A 84 8.40 -21.17 27.03
CA GLN A 84 9.13 -19.90 26.91
C GLN A 84 8.72 -18.88 27.99
N LYS A 85 7.99 -19.31 29.03
CA LYS A 85 7.58 -18.51 30.19
C LYS A 85 6.62 -17.37 29.89
N ALA A 86 5.66 -17.59 28.97
CA ALA A 86 4.52 -16.69 28.86
C ALA A 86 3.80 -16.60 30.21
N SER A 87 3.51 -15.39 30.69
CA SER A 87 2.75 -15.17 31.94
C SER A 87 1.24 -15.11 31.72
N VAL A 88 0.81 -14.82 30.48
CA VAL A 88 -0.58 -14.72 30.09
C VAL A 88 -0.81 -15.42 28.75
N ILE A 89 -1.87 -16.22 28.66
CA ILE A 89 -2.37 -16.81 27.41
C ILE A 89 -3.76 -16.26 27.14
N VAL A 90 -3.96 -15.66 25.96
CA VAL A 90 -5.26 -15.18 25.49
C VAL A 90 -5.79 -16.15 24.44
N VAL A 91 -6.92 -16.79 24.75
CA VAL A 91 -7.56 -17.80 23.91
C VAL A 91 -8.89 -17.33 23.34
N GLN A 92 -9.29 -17.90 22.22
CA GLN A 92 -10.61 -17.65 21.66
C GLN A 92 -11.68 -18.45 22.41
N GLN A 93 -12.82 -17.83 22.67
CA GLN A 93 -13.97 -18.49 23.30
C GLN A 93 -14.37 -19.75 22.50
N GLY A 94 -14.61 -20.84 23.22
CA GLY A 94 -14.91 -22.13 22.61
C GLY A 94 -13.72 -22.86 21.98
N CYS A 95 -12.48 -22.46 22.29
CA CYS A 95 -11.31 -23.27 21.94
C CYS A 95 -11.36 -24.63 22.64
N LYS A 96 -10.65 -25.61 22.08
CA LYS A 96 -10.69 -26.99 22.58
C LYS A 96 -10.14 -27.09 24.00
N GLU A 97 -10.79 -27.90 24.85
CA GLU A 97 -10.34 -28.13 26.23
C GLU A 97 -8.91 -28.69 26.32
N GLU A 98 -8.48 -29.48 25.32
CA GLU A 98 -7.13 -30.02 25.24
C GLU A 98 -6.04 -28.92 25.20
N TYR A 99 -6.35 -27.73 24.71
CA TYR A 99 -5.44 -26.58 24.71
C TYR A 99 -5.33 -25.97 26.12
N LEU A 100 -6.46 -25.84 26.82
CA LEU A 100 -6.50 -25.29 28.16
C LEU A 100 -5.80 -26.22 29.17
N ALA A 101 -5.94 -27.53 28.99
CA ALA A 101 -5.31 -28.55 29.86
C ALA A 101 -3.76 -28.54 29.82
N GLN A 102 -3.16 -27.88 28.82
CA GLN A 102 -1.70 -27.71 28.68
C GLN A 102 -1.15 -26.53 29.50
N ILE A 103 -2.03 -25.67 30.04
CA ILE A 103 -1.63 -24.44 30.70
C ILE A 103 -1.54 -24.66 32.20
N PRO A 104 -0.37 -24.48 32.83
CA PRO A 104 -0.22 -24.65 34.28
C PRO A 104 -0.95 -23.52 35.06
N ASP A 105 -1.38 -23.79 36.26
CA ASP A 105 -2.10 -22.86 37.16
C ASP A 105 -1.33 -21.54 37.44
N THR A 106 -0.02 -21.53 37.18
CA THR A 106 0.84 -20.36 37.36
C THR A 106 0.71 -19.34 36.24
N VAL A 107 0.04 -19.69 35.12
CA VAL A 107 -0.17 -18.86 33.96
C VAL A 107 -1.61 -18.32 33.95
N THR A 108 -1.75 -17.04 33.76
CA THR A 108 -3.09 -16.42 33.65
C THR A 108 -3.70 -16.71 32.28
N VAL A 109 -4.95 -17.14 32.28
CA VAL A 109 -5.71 -17.45 31.06
C VAL A 109 -6.91 -16.53 30.92
N VAL A 110 -6.98 -15.85 29.77
CA VAL A 110 -8.07 -14.96 29.40
C VAL A 110 -8.76 -15.49 28.15
N SER A 111 -10.08 -15.63 28.19
CA SER A 111 -10.90 -16.01 27.04
C SER A 111 -11.61 -14.79 26.45
N VAL A 112 -11.56 -14.64 25.13
CA VAL A 112 -12.17 -13.55 24.38
C VAL A 112 -12.97 -14.08 23.18
N GLU A 113 -13.98 -13.35 22.73
CA GLU A 113 -14.79 -13.76 21.57
C GLU A 113 -13.95 -13.81 20.28
N ASN A 114 -13.09 -12.82 20.06
CA ASN A 114 -12.24 -12.70 18.87
C ASN A 114 -10.81 -12.29 19.27
N THR A 115 -9.87 -13.20 19.12
CA THR A 115 -8.47 -12.98 19.52
C THR A 115 -7.74 -11.95 18.62
N ARG A 116 -8.17 -11.75 17.34
CA ARG A 116 -7.60 -10.70 16.49
C ARG A 116 -8.03 -9.32 16.96
N TYR A 117 -9.31 -9.17 17.27
CA TYR A 117 -9.85 -7.93 17.85
C TYR A 117 -9.19 -7.64 19.20
N ALA A 118 -9.03 -8.67 20.03
CA ALA A 118 -8.33 -8.55 21.32
C ALA A 118 -6.88 -8.09 21.13
N LEU A 119 -6.12 -8.70 20.22
CA LEU A 119 -4.75 -8.28 19.92
C LEU A 119 -4.69 -6.79 19.53
N ALA A 120 -5.65 -6.31 18.75
CA ALA A 120 -5.67 -4.91 18.34
C ALA A 120 -5.87 -3.96 19.53
N LEU A 121 -6.87 -4.21 20.38
CA LEU A 121 -7.12 -3.38 21.56
C LEU A 121 -5.99 -3.47 22.59
N MET A 122 -5.48 -4.68 22.85
CA MET A 122 -4.32 -4.89 23.74
C MET A 122 -3.07 -4.18 23.20
N SER A 123 -2.85 -4.18 21.89
CA SER A 123 -1.73 -3.44 21.28
C SER A 123 -1.89 -1.94 21.43
N ALA A 124 -3.12 -1.42 21.25
CA ALA A 124 -3.39 0.00 21.49
C ALA A 124 -3.04 0.39 22.94
N ALA A 125 -3.49 -0.39 23.92
CA ALA A 125 -3.19 -0.16 25.35
C ALA A 125 -1.70 -0.32 25.65
N TYR A 126 -1.05 -1.36 25.09
CA TYR A 126 0.38 -1.64 25.29
C TYR A 126 1.26 -0.45 24.85
N PHE A 127 0.92 0.21 23.77
CA PHE A 127 1.63 1.38 23.26
C PHE A 127 1.03 2.71 23.73
N ASP A 128 0.17 2.72 24.75
CA ASP A 128 -0.44 3.91 25.35
C ASP A 128 -1.23 4.73 24.34
N TYR A 129 -2.12 4.04 23.60
CA TYR A 129 -3.09 4.62 22.64
C TYR A 129 -2.48 5.63 21.66
N PRO A 130 -1.45 5.25 20.89
CA PRO A 130 -0.72 6.20 20.05
C PRO A 130 -1.57 6.82 18.94
N ALA A 131 -2.64 6.15 18.51
CA ALA A 131 -3.59 6.68 17.54
C ALA A 131 -4.29 7.95 18.04
N GLU A 132 -4.53 8.07 19.34
CA GLU A 132 -5.17 9.25 19.96
C GLU A 132 -4.23 10.47 20.03
N LYS A 133 -2.94 10.26 19.75
CA LYS A 133 -1.88 11.30 19.77
C LYS A 133 -1.48 11.80 18.38
N LEU A 134 -2.07 11.24 17.35
CA LEU A 134 -1.83 11.55 15.93
C LEU A 134 -3.15 11.92 15.27
N PHE A 135 -3.10 12.81 14.26
CA PHE A 135 -4.22 12.93 13.34
C PHE A 135 -4.17 11.77 12.35
N THR A 136 -5.15 10.89 12.40
CA THR A 136 -5.12 9.60 11.70
C THR A 136 -5.99 9.61 10.44
N ILE A 137 -5.41 9.25 9.30
CA ILE A 137 -6.07 9.20 8.00
C ILE A 137 -5.97 7.78 7.44
N GLY A 138 -7.11 7.12 7.29
CA GLY A 138 -7.21 5.77 6.73
C GLY A 138 -7.80 5.77 5.32
N ILE A 139 -7.13 5.15 4.34
CA ILE A 139 -7.56 5.16 2.93
C ILE A 139 -7.87 3.74 2.47
N THR A 140 -9.13 3.49 2.09
CA THR A 140 -9.57 2.23 1.49
C THR A 140 -10.06 2.42 0.05
N GLY A 141 -10.15 1.33 -0.68
CA GLY A 141 -10.59 1.25 -2.08
C GLY A 141 -9.87 0.16 -2.84
N THR A 142 -10.23 -0.10 -4.08
CA THR A 142 -9.53 -1.07 -4.93
C THR A 142 -8.23 -0.46 -5.45
N LYS A 143 -8.29 0.69 -6.10
CA LYS A 143 -7.16 1.39 -6.72
C LYS A 143 -6.96 2.79 -6.11
N GLY A 144 -5.80 3.39 -6.33
CA GLY A 144 -5.51 4.78 -5.95
C GLY A 144 -5.03 4.99 -4.51
N LYS A 145 -5.14 4.01 -3.61
CA LYS A 145 -4.72 4.14 -2.20
C LYS A 145 -3.30 4.67 -2.07
N THR A 146 -2.33 4.00 -2.66
CA THR A 146 -0.91 4.34 -2.56
C THR A 146 -0.63 5.76 -3.08
N THR A 147 -1.09 6.08 -4.28
CA THR A 147 -0.88 7.41 -4.88
C THR A 147 -1.48 8.51 -4.00
N THR A 148 -2.72 8.32 -3.53
CA THR A 148 -3.40 9.28 -2.66
C THR A 148 -2.69 9.44 -1.32
N THR A 149 -2.20 8.35 -0.73
CA THR A 149 -1.44 8.36 0.53
C THR A 149 -0.18 9.23 0.41
N TYR A 150 0.58 9.06 -0.69
CA TYR A 150 1.77 9.87 -0.94
C TYR A 150 1.42 11.35 -1.24
N MET A 151 0.36 11.61 -2.02
CA MET A 151 -0.09 12.98 -2.28
C MET A 151 -0.43 13.72 -0.98
N ILE A 152 -1.23 13.10 -0.11
CA ILE A 152 -1.60 13.69 1.19
C ILE A 152 -0.35 13.95 2.04
N ARG A 153 0.51 12.93 2.20
CA ARG A 153 1.74 13.06 2.98
C ARG A 153 2.62 14.20 2.46
N ASN A 154 2.88 14.25 1.15
CA ASN A 154 3.75 15.27 0.57
C ASN A 154 3.19 16.68 0.79
N VAL A 155 1.88 16.87 0.68
CA VAL A 155 1.23 18.16 0.94
C VAL A 155 1.37 18.57 2.41
N LEU A 156 1.13 17.64 3.35
CA LEU A 156 1.26 17.92 4.79
C LEU A 156 2.71 18.23 5.17
N GLU A 157 3.68 17.45 4.67
CA GLU A 157 5.11 17.70 4.87
C GLU A 157 5.55 19.07 4.31
N ALA A 158 5.06 19.44 3.11
CA ALA A 158 5.35 20.76 2.53
C ALA A 158 4.80 21.92 3.36
N CYS A 159 3.82 21.66 4.24
CA CYS A 159 3.28 22.62 5.20
C CYS A 159 3.94 22.53 6.58
N GLY A 160 5.01 21.74 6.73
CA GLY A 160 5.70 21.56 8.01
C GLY A 160 4.96 20.65 9.00
N ILE A 161 3.93 19.93 8.54
CA ILE A 161 3.20 18.94 9.34
C ILE A 161 3.88 17.58 9.15
N LYS A 162 4.77 17.23 10.08
CA LYS A 162 5.50 15.96 10.04
C LYS A 162 4.52 14.79 10.05
N THR A 163 4.54 13.99 8.98
CA THR A 163 3.49 12.99 8.71
C THR A 163 4.10 11.61 8.46
N GLY A 164 3.68 10.63 9.26
CA GLY A 164 4.01 9.21 9.04
C GLY A 164 3.20 8.62 7.88
N LEU A 165 3.70 7.53 7.32
CA LEU A 165 3.03 6.76 6.27
C LEU A 165 3.12 5.27 6.55
N ILE A 166 1.99 4.55 6.37
CA ILE A 166 1.96 3.08 6.33
C ILE A 166 1.26 2.67 5.03
N GLY A 167 1.94 1.98 4.15
CA GLY A 167 1.37 1.62 2.85
C GLY A 167 2.02 0.42 2.18
N THR A 168 1.60 0.15 0.96
CA THR A 168 2.04 -1.00 0.15
C THR A 168 3.55 -0.96 -0.13
N ILE A 169 4.10 0.21 -0.36
CA ILE A 169 5.51 0.36 -0.72
C ILE A 169 6.39 0.31 0.53
N GLU A 170 6.08 1.15 1.50
CA GLU A 170 6.93 1.34 2.67
C GLU A 170 6.14 1.88 3.87
N THR A 171 6.75 1.79 5.04
CA THR A 171 6.38 2.52 6.25
C THR A 171 7.39 3.62 6.48
N ILE A 172 6.95 4.88 6.61
CA ILE A 172 7.80 6.06 6.83
C ILE A 172 7.54 6.61 8.23
N ILE A 173 8.58 6.78 9.01
CA ILE A 173 8.54 7.34 10.37
C ILE A 173 9.63 8.42 10.49
N GLY A 174 9.22 9.68 10.46
CA GLY A 174 10.18 10.76 10.38
C GLY A 174 11.01 10.71 9.10
N ASP A 175 12.32 10.62 9.24
CA ASP A 175 13.27 10.59 8.12
C ASP A 175 13.68 9.15 7.72
N GLU A 176 13.15 8.14 8.43
CA GLU A 176 13.45 6.73 8.18
C GLU A 176 12.31 6.05 7.41
N SER A 177 12.64 5.10 6.55
CA SER A 177 11.67 4.28 5.84
C SER A 177 12.09 2.81 5.79
N TRP A 178 11.09 1.93 5.77
CA TRP A 178 11.26 0.47 5.67
C TRP A 178 10.28 -0.10 4.67
N ALA A 179 10.74 -1.02 3.83
CA ALA A 179 9.89 -1.72 2.88
C ALA A 179 8.76 -2.48 3.61
N SER A 180 7.54 -2.37 3.12
CA SER A 180 6.37 -3.02 3.70
C SER A 180 6.27 -4.49 3.27
N CYS A 181 5.88 -5.36 4.21
CA CYS A 181 5.50 -6.74 3.91
C CYS A 181 4.03 -6.86 3.48
N ASN A 182 3.18 -6.00 4.03
CA ASN A 182 1.74 -5.95 3.78
C ASN A 182 1.28 -4.51 3.64
N THR A 183 0.29 -4.28 2.78
CA THR A 183 -0.37 -2.96 2.63
C THR A 183 -0.86 -2.41 3.98
N THR A 184 -1.47 -3.28 4.79
CA THR A 184 -1.92 -2.99 6.15
C THR A 184 -1.30 -4.04 7.06
N PRO A 185 -0.31 -3.68 7.90
CA PRO A 185 0.35 -4.60 8.83
C PRO A 185 -0.61 -5.19 9.87
N GLU A 186 -0.14 -6.17 10.66
CA GLU A 186 -0.88 -6.66 11.83
C GLU A 186 -1.02 -5.56 12.89
N SER A 187 -2.07 -5.63 13.70
CA SER A 187 -2.44 -4.58 14.65
C SER A 187 -1.30 -4.17 15.60
N TYR A 188 -0.52 -5.12 16.10
CA TYR A 188 0.64 -4.83 16.94
C TYR A 188 1.64 -3.90 16.20
N GLN A 189 1.95 -4.22 14.96
CA GLN A 189 2.90 -3.44 14.14
C GLN A 189 2.36 -2.05 13.80
N ILE A 190 1.04 -1.90 13.60
CA ILE A 190 0.41 -0.60 13.37
C ILE A 190 0.60 0.29 14.59
N HIS A 191 0.24 -0.20 15.80
CA HIS A 191 0.36 0.58 17.04
C HIS A 191 1.82 0.84 17.42
N GLU A 192 2.73 -0.10 17.18
CA GLU A 192 4.17 0.10 17.33
C GLU A 192 4.68 1.22 16.42
N SER A 193 4.27 1.22 15.14
CA SER A 193 4.64 2.25 14.18
C SER A 193 4.08 3.61 14.60
N PHE A 194 2.82 3.68 15.05
CA PHE A 194 2.23 4.91 15.56
C PHE A 194 2.97 5.43 16.78
N ALA A 195 3.34 4.58 17.72
CA ALA A 195 4.13 4.99 18.89
C ALA A 195 5.51 5.55 18.48
N LYS A 196 6.17 4.91 17.52
CA LYS A 196 7.43 5.41 16.93
C LYS A 196 7.22 6.76 16.22
N MET A 197 6.11 6.95 15.49
CA MET A 197 5.75 8.23 14.85
C MET A 197 5.55 9.33 15.88
N VAL A 198 4.83 9.06 16.97
CA VAL A 198 4.66 10.02 18.09
C VAL A 198 6.02 10.40 18.66
N LYS A 199 6.89 9.42 18.94
CA LYS A 199 8.25 9.67 19.46
C LYS A 199 9.11 10.46 18.47
N ALA A 200 8.94 10.25 17.15
CA ALA A 200 9.62 10.99 16.11
C ALA A 200 9.06 12.41 15.89
N GLY A 201 8.00 12.80 16.62
CA GLY A 201 7.37 14.11 16.53
C GLY A 201 6.39 14.29 15.38
N CYS A 202 5.95 13.18 14.75
CA CYS A 202 4.87 13.24 13.76
C CYS A 202 3.58 13.80 14.41
N LYS A 203 2.83 14.56 13.62
CA LYS A 203 1.53 15.12 14.00
C LYS A 203 0.38 14.39 13.32
N ALA A 204 0.65 13.79 12.18
CA ALA A 204 -0.34 13.02 11.42
C ALA A 204 0.25 11.70 10.95
N VAL A 205 -0.63 10.78 10.59
CA VAL A 205 -0.29 9.56 9.87
C VAL A 205 -1.32 9.30 8.78
N VAL A 206 -0.84 8.92 7.60
CA VAL A 206 -1.69 8.47 6.50
C VAL A 206 -1.40 6.98 6.28
N MET A 207 -2.44 6.15 6.28
CA MET A 207 -2.26 4.72 6.06
C MET A 207 -3.22 4.14 5.04
N GLU A 208 -2.72 3.20 4.25
CA GLU A 208 -3.56 2.36 3.40
C GLU A 208 -4.28 1.31 4.26
N VAL A 209 -5.61 1.27 4.15
CA VAL A 209 -6.49 0.33 4.85
C VAL A 209 -7.08 -0.66 3.84
N SER A 210 -6.47 -1.83 3.72
CA SER A 210 -6.92 -2.88 2.81
C SER A 210 -8.18 -3.56 3.33
N SER A 211 -8.96 -4.15 2.42
CA SER A 211 -10.14 -4.94 2.80
C SER A 211 -9.79 -6.13 3.69
N GLN A 212 -8.64 -6.78 3.45
CA GLN A 212 -8.12 -7.84 4.33
C GLN A 212 -7.73 -7.31 5.71
N GLY A 213 -7.15 -6.10 5.80
CA GLY A 213 -6.87 -5.46 7.07
C GLY A 213 -8.14 -5.24 7.90
N LEU A 214 -9.22 -4.79 7.25
CA LEU A 214 -10.53 -4.61 7.88
C LEU A 214 -11.23 -5.95 8.19
N LYS A 215 -11.09 -6.96 7.32
CA LYS A 215 -11.62 -8.32 7.55
C LYS A 215 -10.99 -8.97 8.78
N LEU A 216 -9.68 -8.78 8.95
CA LEU A 216 -8.88 -9.39 10.00
C LEU A 216 -8.70 -8.49 11.24
N ASP A 217 -9.54 -7.48 11.40
CA ASP A 217 -9.57 -6.55 12.55
C ASP A 217 -8.22 -5.89 12.84
N ARG A 218 -7.34 -5.73 11.83
CA ARG A 218 -6.00 -5.15 12.01
C ARG A 218 -6.04 -3.68 12.44
N THR A 219 -7.11 -2.96 12.10
CA THR A 219 -7.33 -1.56 12.48
C THR A 219 -8.35 -1.39 13.61
N ALA A 220 -8.80 -2.48 14.24
CA ALA A 220 -9.72 -2.39 15.37
C ALA A 220 -9.11 -1.55 16.51
N GLY A 221 -9.95 -0.79 17.21
CA GLY A 221 -9.51 0.12 18.27
C GLY A 221 -8.92 1.45 17.78
N ILE A 222 -8.79 1.66 16.46
CA ILE A 222 -8.43 2.96 15.87
C ILE A 222 -9.70 3.67 15.44
N LEU A 223 -9.96 4.86 15.99
CA LEU A 223 -10.94 5.79 15.47
C LEU A 223 -10.22 6.82 14.59
N PHE A 224 -10.24 6.61 13.27
CA PHE A 224 -9.60 7.52 12.34
C PHE A 224 -10.25 8.91 12.38
N ASP A 225 -9.45 9.98 12.30
CA ASP A 225 -10.00 11.32 12.14
C ASP A 225 -10.66 11.45 10.77
N ILE A 226 -10.02 10.88 9.73
CA ILE A 226 -10.58 10.82 8.38
C ILE A 226 -10.49 9.40 7.84
N GLY A 227 -11.63 8.87 7.37
CA GLY A 227 -11.72 7.65 6.55
C GLY A 227 -11.99 8.01 5.09
N VAL A 228 -11.23 7.43 4.16
CA VAL A 228 -11.34 7.73 2.73
C VAL A 228 -11.77 6.51 1.94
N PHE A 229 -12.70 6.69 0.99
CA PHE A 229 -13.06 5.71 -0.03
C PHE A 229 -12.72 6.21 -1.44
N THR A 230 -11.87 5.48 -2.16
CA THR A 230 -11.46 5.87 -3.51
C THR A 230 -12.35 5.28 -4.60
N ASN A 231 -12.51 3.97 -4.63
CA ASN A 231 -13.32 3.25 -5.63
C ASN A 231 -13.49 1.78 -5.25
N LEU A 232 -14.42 1.08 -5.93
CA LEU A 232 -14.63 -0.35 -5.78
C LEU A 232 -14.83 -1.03 -7.13
N GLU A 233 -13.93 -1.94 -7.46
CA GLU A 233 -14.00 -2.84 -8.60
C GLU A 233 -13.86 -4.29 -8.12
N PRO A 234 -14.41 -5.29 -8.85
CA PRO A 234 -14.18 -6.69 -8.51
C PRO A 234 -12.70 -7.04 -8.48
N ASP A 235 -12.20 -7.35 -7.29
CA ASP A 235 -10.80 -7.73 -7.04
C ASP A 235 -10.74 -8.51 -5.73
N HIS A 236 -9.66 -9.24 -5.49
CA HIS A 236 -9.46 -9.98 -4.23
C HIS A 236 -10.60 -10.96 -3.88
N ILE A 237 -11.21 -11.61 -4.87
CA ILE A 237 -12.24 -12.63 -4.69
C ILE A 237 -11.62 -13.98 -5.06
N GLY A 238 -11.53 -14.90 -4.09
CA GLY A 238 -10.93 -16.21 -4.32
C GLY A 238 -10.55 -16.95 -3.04
N PRO A 239 -9.95 -18.14 -3.18
CA PRO A 239 -9.45 -18.89 -2.03
C PRO A 239 -8.47 -18.06 -1.19
N ASN A 240 -8.68 -18.02 0.12
CA ASN A 240 -7.90 -17.25 1.09
C ASN A 240 -8.02 -15.71 0.99
N GLU A 241 -8.92 -15.20 0.16
CA GLU A 241 -9.25 -13.78 0.04
C GLU A 241 -10.69 -13.53 0.50
N HIS A 242 -11.51 -12.80 -0.26
CA HIS A 242 -12.93 -12.63 0.04
C HIS A 242 -13.75 -13.73 -0.65
N ALA A 243 -14.77 -14.23 0.05
CA ALA A 243 -15.66 -15.26 -0.48
C ALA A 243 -16.57 -14.72 -1.60
N SER A 244 -16.89 -13.41 -1.57
CA SER A 244 -17.75 -12.76 -2.56
C SER A 244 -17.43 -11.25 -2.67
N PHE A 245 -18.00 -10.63 -3.71
CA PHE A 245 -17.92 -9.17 -3.87
C PHE A 245 -18.64 -8.43 -2.74
N GLU A 246 -19.74 -8.95 -2.24
CA GLU A 246 -20.52 -8.39 -1.12
C GLU A 246 -19.68 -8.39 0.16
N GLU A 247 -18.94 -9.45 0.44
CA GLU A 247 -18.01 -9.50 1.58
C GLU A 247 -16.88 -8.47 1.39
N TYR A 248 -16.32 -8.37 0.19
CA TYR A 248 -15.28 -7.39 -0.14
C TYR A 248 -15.76 -5.94 0.10
N LEU A 249 -16.97 -5.61 -0.36
CA LEU A 249 -17.64 -4.33 -0.14
C LEU A 249 -17.88 -4.10 1.36
N ALA A 250 -18.51 -5.07 2.04
CA ALA A 250 -18.82 -4.97 3.47
C ALA A 250 -17.57 -4.74 4.32
N CYS A 251 -16.45 -5.39 3.97
CA CYS A 251 -15.17 -5.16 4.66
C CYS A 251 -14.70 -3.71 4.52
N LYS A 252 -14.74 -3.12 3.32
CA LYS A 252 -14.34 -1.72 3.14
C LYS A 252 -15.28 -0.73 3.84
N ALA A 253 -16.58 -1.04 3.87
CA ALA A 253 -17.57 -0.24 4.57
C ALA A 253 -17.31 -0.10 6.07
N LYS A 254 -16.65 -1.08 6.71
CA LYS A 254 -16.27 -1.01 8.14
C LYS A 254 -15.46 0.24 8.49
N LEU A 255 -14.67 0.79 7.58
CA LEU A 255 -13.89 2.01 7.83
C LEU A 255 -14.78 3.19 8.22
N PHE A 256 -16.01 3.27 7.68
CA PHE A 256 -16.94 4.38 7.93
C PHE A 256 -17.72 4.27 9.24
N SER A 257 -17.56 3.18 9.97
CA SER A 257 -17.92 3.05 11.38
C SER A 257 -16.72 3.24 12.34
N GLN A 258 -15.51 3.44 11.77
CA GLN A 258 -14.24 3.62 12.50
C GLN A 258 -13.57 4.97 12.18
N CYS A 259 -14.34 5.98 11.71
CA CYS A 259 -13.81 7.32 11.47
C CYS A 259 -14.78 8.42 11.92
N LYS A 260 -14.25 9.62 12.13
CA LYS A 260 -15.04 10.80 12.49
C LYS A 260 -15.64 11.49 11.26
N THR A 261 -14.84 11.57 10.18
CA THR A 261 -15.25 12.12 8.88
C THR A 261 -14.93 11.12 7.78
N GLY A 262 -15.90 10.82 6.94
CA GLY A 262 -15.76 9.99 5.75
C GLY A 262 -15.65 10.84 4.50
N ILE A 263 -14.57 10.71 3.72
CA ILE A 263 -14.39 11.39 2.44
C ILE A 263 -14.52 10.36 1.33
N VAL A 264 -15.55 10.47 0.49
CA VAL A 264 -15.92 9.42 -0.46
C VAL A 264 -16.03 9.94 -1.90
N ASN A 265 -15.65 9.08 -2.84
CA ASN A 265 -15.81 9.34 -4.27
C ASN A 265 -17.29 9.25 -4.66
N ALA A 266 -17.91 10.38 -5.00
CA ALA A 266 -19.32 10.47 -5.37
C ALA A 266 -19.66 9.77 -6.70
N ASP A 267 -18.65 9.52 -7.54
CA ASP A 267 -18.85 8.98 -8.88
C ASP A 267 -18.74 7.44 -8.92
N ASP A 268 -18.26 6.82 -7.84
CA ASP A 268 -18.24 5.36 -7.75
C ASP A 268 -19.66 4.82 -7.48
N LYS A 269 -20.09 3.87 -8.31
CA LYS A 269 -21.44 3.32 -8.26
C LYS A 269 -21.77 2.62 -6.94
N HIS A 270 -20.77 2.20 -6.18
CA HIS A 270 -20.92 1.50 -4.91
C HIS A 270 -20.83 2.41 -3.68
N THR A 271 -20.59 3.71 -3.88
CA THR A 271 -20.44 4.66 -2.76
C THR A 271 -21.64 4.62 -1.81
N ALA A 272 -22.87 4.62 -2.34
CA ALA A 272 -24.07 4.57 -1.52
C ALA A 272 -24.15 3.32 -0.63
N GLU A 273 -23.68 2.18 -1.14
CA GLU A 273 -23.65 0.91 -0.39
C GLU A 273 -22.53 0.91 0.66
N VAL A 274 -21.37 1.45 0.32
CA VAL A 274 -20.20 1.55 1.23
C VAL A 274 -20.51 2.42 2.45
N ILE A 275 -21.24 3.52 2.27
CA ILE A 275 -21.59 4.45 3.37
C ILE A 275 -22.95 4.18 4.01
N LYS A 276 -23.67 3.14 3.59
CA LYS A 276 -25.03 2.84 4.06
C LYS A 276 -25.15 2.79 5.59
N ASN A 277 -24.16 2.25 6.25
CA ASN A 277 -24.10 2.10 7.71
C ASN A 277 -23.04 3.01 8.34
N ALA A 278 -22.64 4.07 7.66
CA ALA A 278 -21.66 5.01 8.20
C ALA A 278 -22.22 5.72 9.45
N THR A 279 -21.35 5.87 10.45
CA THR A 279 -21.67 6.59 11.70
C THR A 279 -20.96 7.95 11.77
N CYS A 280 -20.25 8.32 10.73
CA CYS A 280 -19.47 9.55 10.59
C CYS A 280 -20.14 10.58 9.67
N GLU A 281 -19.66 11.82 9.71
CA GLU A 281 -20.02 12.82 8.72
C GLU A 281 -19.44 12.45 7.36
N ILE A 282 -20.22 12.65 6.27
CA ILE A 282 -19.78 12.28 4.91
C ILE A 282 -19.55 13.53 4.08
N GLU A 283 -18.38 13.63 3.52
CA GLU A 283 -17.97 14.58 2.50
C GLU A 283 -17.71 13.86 1.17
N THR A 284 -17.97 14.54 0.06
CA THR A 284 -17.87 13.92 -1.25
C THR A 284 -16.92 14.68 -2.17
N TYR A 285 -16.19 13.92 -3.00
CA TYR A 285 -15.40 14.44 -4.08
C TYR A 285 -15.69 13.68 -5.38
N GLY A 286 -15.46 14.30 -6.54
CA GLY A 286 -15.70 13.65 -7.82
C GLY A 286 -15.70 14.61 -9.00
N LEU A 287 -16.15 14.10 -10.16
CA LEU A 287 -16.34 14.90 -11.39
C LEU A 287 -17.79 15.35 -11.56
N SER A 288 -18.72 14.60 -11.00
CA SER A 288 -20.16 14.88 -11.09
C SER A 288 -20.56 16.10 -10.26
N GLU A 289 -21.69 16.71 -10.65
CA GLU A 289 -22.28 17.85 -9.94
C GLU A 289 -22.74 17.54 -8.52
N LYS A 290 -22.82 16.25 -8.18
CA LYS A 290 -23.21 15.79 -6.84
C LYS A 290 -22.07 15.91 -5.82
N ALA A 291 -20.84 16.05 -6.30
CA ALA A 291 -19.67 16.13 -5.44
C ALA A 291 -19.53 17.53 -4.81
N GLN A 292 -19.27 17.59 -3.50
CA GLN A 292 -19.00 18.83 -2.78
C GLN A 292 -17.67 19.46 -3.20
N LEU A 293 -16.67 18.64 -3.54
CA LEU A 293 -15.41 19.04 -4.14
C LEU A 293 -15.33 18.43 -5.54
N ARG A 294 -15.31 19.27 -6.57
CA ARG A 294 -15.47 18.81 -7.95
C ARG A 294 -14.27 19.22 -8.82
N ALA A 295 -13.86 18.32 -9.74
CA ALA A 295 -13.00 18.71 -10.85
C ALA A 295 -13.81 18.91 -12.14
N CYS A 296 -13.52 19.99 -12.85
CA CYS A 296 -14.04 20.28 -14.19
C CYS A 296 -12.89 20.79 -15.09
N ASP A 297 -13.17 21.01 -16.36
CA ASP A 297 -12.23 21.55 -17.35
C ASP A 297 -10.91 20.77 -17.40
N ILE A 298 -11.01 19.43 -17.42
CA ILE A 298 -9.85 18.55 -17.46
C ILE A 298 -9.21 18.62 -18.85
N CYS A 299 -7.94 19.05 -18.89
CA CYS A 299 -7.13 19.12 -20.09
C CYS A 299 -5.90 18.22 -19.95
N LEU A 300 -5.76 17.28 -20.87
CA LEU A 300 -4.56 16.44 -20.97
C LEU A 300 -3.42 17.25 -21.60
N LYS A 301 -2.22 17.11 -21.06
CA LYS A 301 -1.01 17.76 -21.54
C LYS A 301 0.01 16.74 -21.95
N HIS A 302 0.37 16.73 -23.22
CA HIS A 302 1.48 15.96 -23.76
C HIS A 302 2.38 16.92 -24.54
N GLU A 303 3.52 17.20 -23.95
CA GLU A 303 4.60 17.95 -24.57
C GLU A 303 5.82 17.03 -24.65
N ARG A 304 6.80 17.37 -25.51
CA ARG A 304 8.01 16.55 -25.63
C ARG A 304 8.67 16.33 -24.27
N GLY A 305 8.88 15.05 -23.91
CA GLY A 305 9.49 14.64 -22.65
C GLY A 305 8.64 14.79 -21.39
N THR A 306 7.38 15.25 -21.50
CA THR A 306 6.47 15.39 -20.34
C THR A 306 5.05 14.94 -20.65
N VAL A 307 4.40 14.35 -19.65
CA VAL A 307 2.99 13.94 -19.70
C VAL A 307 2.32 14.35 -18.40
N GLY A 308 1.13 14.95 -18.49
CA GLY A 308 0.40 15.40 -17.32
C GLY A 308 -1.01 15.85 -17.65
N LEU A 309 -1.63 16.59 -16.74
CA LEU A 309 -2.96 17.17 -16.96
C LEU A 309 -3.17 18.42 -16.11
N THR A 310 -4.18 19.19 -16.46
CA THR A 310 -4.69 20.30 -15.65
C THR A 310 -6.19 20.16 -15.49
N TYR A 311 -6.73 20.68 -14.41
CA TYR A 311 -8.18 20.81 -14.19
C TYR A 311 -8.49 21.96 -13.25
N ARG A 312 -9.74 22.39 -13.25
CA ARG A 312 -10.25 23.35 -12.28
C ARG A 312 -10.97 22.59 -11.15
N CYS A 313 -10.53 22.83 -9.92
CA CYS A 313 -11.21 22.39 -8.72
C CYS A 313 -12.24 23.44 -8.32
N THR A 314 -13.48 23.02 -8.00
CA THR A 314 -14.59 23.91 -7.62
C THR A 314 -15.40 23.34 -6.46
N GLY A 315 -16.26 24.16 -5.86
CA GLY A 315 -17.15 23.77 -4.76
C GLY A 315 -16.54 24.10 -3.40
N ALA A 316 -16.20 23.10 -2.61
CA ALA A 316 -15.62 23.31 -1.29
C ALA A 316 -14.24 24.03 -1.30
N LEU A 317 -13.59 24.08 -2.48
CA LEU A 317 -12.37 24.84 -2.73
C LEU A 317 -12.30 25.19 -4.22
N ASP A 318 -12.00 26.46 -4.53
CA ASP A 318 -11.81 26.93 -5.91
C ASP A 318 -10.33 27.16 -6.21
N MET A 319 -9.77 26.39 -7.15
CA MET A 319 -8.37 26.55 -7.60
C MET A 319 -8.10 25.81 -8.92
N ASP A 320 -7.12 26.29 -9.66
CA ASP A 320 -6.56 25.54 -10.79
C ASP A 320 -5.48 24.58 -10.29
N VAL A 321 -5.50 23.35 -10.80
CA VAL A 321 -4.58 22.27 -10.44
C VAL A 321 -3.84 21.79 -11.67
N ALA A 322 -2.53 21.60 -11.54
CA ALA A 322 -1.67 20.94 -12.53
C ALA A 322 -1.05 19.70 -11.92
N LEU A 323 -0.98 18.62 -12.69
CA LEU A 323 -0.38 17.35 -12.27
C LEU A 323 0.58 16.87 -13.35
N ASN A 324 1.75 16.36 -12.94
CA ASN A 324 2.68 15.63 -13.80
C ASN A 324 2.41 14.11 -13.79
N LEU A 325 1.23 13.70 -13.37
CA LEU A 325 0.74 12.32 -13.39
C LEU A 325 -0.41 12.23 -14.39
N PRO A 326 -0.31 11.37 -15.42
CA PRO A 326 -1.36 11.23 -16.42
C PRO A 326 -2.60 10.50 -15.90
N GLY A 327 -3.70 10.69 -16.63
CA GLY A 327 -4.93 9.91 -16.50
C GLY A 327 -5.96 10.48 -15.52
N LYS A 328 -7.23 10.23 -15.83
CA LYS A 328 -8.37 10.67 -15.02
C LYS A 328 -8.31 10.17 -13.57
N PHE A 329 -7.74 8.98 -13.33
CA PHE A 329 -7.55 8.48 -11.97
C PHE A 329 -6.63 9.38 -11.14
N SER A 330 -5.67 10.10 -11.76
CA SER A 330 -4.83 11.09 -11.08
C SER A 330 -5.63 12.33 -10.66
N VAL A 331 -6.68 12.68 -11.40
CA VAL A 331 -7.64 13.71 -10.99
C VAL A 331 -8.36 13.27 -9.71
N TYR A 332 -8.91 12.05 -9.68
CA TYR A 332 -9.59 11.55 -8.48
C TYR A 332 -8.65 11.45 -7.28
N ASN A 333 -7.42 10.95 -7.46
CA ASN A 333 -6.45 10.83 -6.38
C ASN A 333 -6.06 12.22 -5.82
N SER A 334 -5.84 13.21 -6.69
CA SER A 334 -5.51 14.57 -6.27
C SER A 334 -6.70 15.30 -5.64
N LEU A 335 -7.91 15.14 -6.17
CA LEU A 335 -9.13 15.67 -5.53
C LEU A 335 -9.30 15.09 -4.13
N CYS A 336 -9.08 13.79 -3.97
CA CYS A 336 -9.10 13.15 -2.66
C CYS A 336 -8.05 13.75 -1.73
N ALA A 337 -6.82 13.95 -2.21
CA ALA A 337 -5.76 14.58 -1.43
C ALA A 337 -6.13 16.03 -1.04
N ILE A 338 -6.73 16.80 -1.94
CA ILE A 338 -7.24 18.15 -1.66
C ILE A 338 -8.35 18.09 -0.59
N ALA A 339 -9.32 17.16 -0.74
CA ALA A 339 -10.42 16.99 0.20
C ALA A 339 -9.92 16.69 1.62
N VAL A 340 -8.91 15.85 1.76
CA VAL A 340 -8.29 15.53 3.06
C VAL A 340 -7.48 16.71 3.60
N THR A 341 -6.60 17.29 2.79
CA THR A 341 -5.63 18.29 3.26
C THR A 341 -6.26 19.63 3.58
N ARG A 342 -7.47 19.96 3.06
CA ARG A 342 -8.21 21.17 3.45
C ARG A 342 -8.58 21.19 4.94
N HIS A 343 -8.67 20.04 5.61
CA HIS A 343 -8.88 19.97 7.07
C HIS A 343 -7.68 20.49 7.87
N PHE A 344 -6.51 20.67 7.23
CA PHE A 344 -5.29 21.19 7.82
C PHE A 344 -5.02 22.67 7.47
N GLN A 345 -5.95 23.34 6.81
CA GLN A 345 -5.82 24.74 6.40
C GLN A 345 -4.56 24.99 5.53
N VAL A 346 -4.24 24.05 4.64
CA VAL A 346 -3.09 24.14 3.74
C VAL A 346 -3.20 25.35 2.81
N PRO A 347 -2.14 26.19 2.66
CA PRO A 347 -2.14 27.28 1.70
C PRO A 347 -2.30 26.77 0.27
N GLN A 348 -3.17 27.41 -0.52
CA GLN A 348 -3.45 26.95 -1.90
C GLN A 348 -2.20 26.88 -2.77
N GLU A 349 -1.28 27.82 -2.65
CA GLU A 349 -0.05 27.84 -3.45
C GLU A 349 0.88 26.67 -3.09
N THR A 350 0.98 26.31 -1.81
CA THR A 350 1.71 25.09 -1.37
C THR A 350 1.06 23.84 -1.96
N LEU A 351 -0.27 23.77 -1.91
CA LEU A 351 -1.04 22.64 -2.43
C LEU A 351 -0.83 22.48 -3.95
N LYS A 352 -0.97 23.56 -4.72
CA LYS A 352 -0.73 23.58 -6.18
C LYS A 352 0.68 23.11 -6.53
N LYS A 353 1.69 23.71 -5.90
CA LYS A 353 3.09 23.38 -6.14
C LYS A 353 3.39 21.92 -5.83
N THR A 354 2.97 21.45 -4.66
CA THR A 354 3.26 20.08 -4.24
C THR A 354 2.56 19.05 -5.13
N LEU A 355 1.31 19.29 -5.52
CA LEU A 355 0.59 18.38 -6.43
C LEU A 355 1.21 18.35 -7.85
N ALA A 356 1.73 19.48 -8.35
CA ALA A 356 2.42 19.52 -9.63
C ALA A 356 3.76 18.75 -9.64
N GLU A 357 4.42 18.65 -8.48
CA GLU A 357 5.73 18.03 -8.34
C GLU A 357 5.68 16.60 -7.76
N VAL A 358 4.48 16.10 -7.43
CA VAL A 358 4.32 14.81 -6.75
C VAL A 358 4.88 13.66 -7.57
N LYS A 359 5.67 12.81 -6.92
CA LYS A 359 6.18 11.55 -7.47
C LYS A 359 5.82 10.42 -6.52
N VAL A 360 5.38 9.30 -7.07
CA VAL A 360 5.07 8.11 -6.30
C VAL A 360 5.87 6.95 -6.87
N LYS A 361 6.76 6.39 -6.06
CA LYS A 361 7.68 5.33 -6.48
C LYS A 361 6.92 4.18 -7.16
N GLY A 362 7.21 3.96 -8.45
CA GLY A 362 6.62 2.88 -9.23
C GLY A 362 5.11 2.99 -9.52
N ARG A 363 4.54 4.18 -9.46
CA ARG A 363 3.15 4.47 -9.84
C ARG A 363 3.13 5.59 -10.88
N ILE A 364 3.19 5.22 -12.15
CA ILE A 364 3.33 6.15 -13.27
C ILE A 364 4.44 7.18 -12.97
N GLU A 365 5.54 6.68 -12.47
CA GLU A 365 6.68 7.48 -12.08
C GLU A 365 7.43 7.95 -13.31
N LEU A 366 7.30 9.23 -13.66
CA LEU A 366 8.01 9.82 -14.79
C LEU A 366 9.51 9.93 -14.45
N VAL A 367 10.34 9.35 -15.30
CA VAL A 367 11.80 9.39 -15.20
C VAL A 367 12.35 10.21 -16.38
N LYS A 368 13.10 11.26 -16.10
CA LYS A 368 13.70 12.11 -17.13
C LYS A 368 14.86 11.39 -17.81
N VAL A 369 14.66 10.99 -19.04
CA VAL A 369 15.67 10.32 -19.89
C VAL A 369 15.97 11.10 -21.16
N SER A 370 15.01 11.88 -21.65
CA SER A 370 15.11 12.67 -22.89
C SER A 370 14.24 13.93 -22.78
N ASP A 371 14.54 14.91 -23.62
CA ASP A 371 13.63 16.05 -23.85
C ASP A 371 12.65 15.79 -25.00
N GLU A 372 12.81 14.71 -25.75
CA GLU A 372 12.03 14.40 -26.95
C GLU A 372 10.90 13.40 -26.68
N PHE A 373 11.06 12.47 -25.72
CA PHE A 373 10.08 11.45 -25.38
C PHE A 373 9.96 11.25 -23.87
N SER A 374 8.86 10.65 -23.43
CA SER A 374 8.59 10.39 -22.02
C SER A 374 8.84 8.93 -21.68
N LEU A 375 9.47 8.65 -20.53
CA LEU A 375 9.62 7.31 -19.97
C LEU A 375 9.05 7.28 -18.56
N MET A 376 8.27 6.24 -18.25
CA MET A 376 7.66 6.07 -16.94
C MET A 376 7.73 4.63 -16.43
N ILE A 377 7.76 4.49 -15.11
CA ILE A 377 7.76 3.21 -14.40
C ILE A 377 6.40 3.01 -13.75
N ASP A 378 5.79 1.84 -13.95
CA ASP A 378 4.50 1.49 -13.32
C ASP A 378 4.46 0.04 -12.79
N TYR A 379 3.63 -0.19 -11.78
CA TYR A 379 3.45 -1.49 -11.14
C TYR A 379 2.40 -2.38 -11.82
N ALA A 380 1.93 -2.04 -13.00
CA ALA A 380 0.93 -2.82 -13.75
C ALA A 380 1.48 -4.21 -14.10
N HIS A 381 1.13 -5.22 -13.30
CA HIS A 381 1.67 -6.59 -13.35
C HIS A 381 0.60 -7.66 -13.66
N ASN A 382 -0.60 -7.24 -14.08
CA ASN A 382 -1.68 -8.12 -14.56
C ASN A 382 -2.38 -7.47 -15.76
N ALA A 383 -3.17 -8.26 -16.51
CA ALA A 383 -3.82 -7.82 -17.75
C ALA A 383 -4.72 -6.59 -17.54
N MET A 384 -5.51 -6.56 -16.48
CA MET A 384 -6.43 -5.45 -16.18
C MET A 384 -5.67 -4.15 -15.88
N SER A 385 -4.61 -4.20 -15.08
CA SER A 385 -3.79 -3.03 -14.77
C SER A 385 -3.03 -2.55 -16.00
N LEU A 386 -2.46 -3.48 -16.79
CA LEU A 386 -1.75 -3.16 -18.02
C LEU A 386 -2.68 -2.52 -19.04
N LYS A 387 -3.89 -3.07 -19.20
CA LYS A 387 -4.94 -2.48 -20.05
C LYS A 387 -5.25 -1.04 -19.62
N SER A 388 -5.51 -0.84 -18.34
CA SER A 388 -5.87 0.47 -17.78
C SER A 388 -4.79 1.52 -18.03
N ILE A 389 -3.52 1.20 -17.84
CA ILE A 389 -2.44 2.16 -18.06
C ILE A 389 -2.24 2.45 -19.55
N LEU A 390 -2.25 1.43 -20.41
CA LEU A 390 -2.07 1.63 -21.85
C LEU A 390 -3.22 2.42 -22.47
N GLU A 391 -4.48 2.14 -22.10
CA GLU A 391 -5.65 2.93 -22.53
C GLU A 391 -5.52 4.40 -22.08
N THR A 392 -5.13 4.63 -20.84
CA THR A 392 -4.89 5.98 -20.31
C THR A 392 -3.82 6.73 -21.09
N LEU A 393 -2.70 6.08 -21.39
CA LEU A 393 -1.59 6.73 -22.12
C LEU A 393 -1.94 6.98 -23.59
N LYS A 394 -2.79 6.16 -24.20
CA LYS A 394 -3.33 6.39 -25.55
C LYS A 394 -4.15 7.69 -25.65
N GLU A 395 -4.85 8.10 -24.60
CA GLU A 395 -5.61 9.36 -24.60
C GLU A 395 -4.71 10.59 -24.83
N TYR A 396 -3.40 10.47 -24.62
CA TYR A 396 -2.41 11.54 -24.85
C TYR A 396 -1.93 11.63 -26.30
N ASN A 397 -2.43 10.76 -27.20
CA ASN A 397 -2.04 10.70 -28.61
C ASN A 397 -0.51 10.69 -28.82
N PRO A 398 0.22 9.74 -28.20
CA PRO A 398 1.67 9.64 -28.39
C PRO A 398 2.01 9.37 -29.86
N HIS A 399 3.24 9.71 -30.29
CA HIS A 399 3.75 9.27 -31.59
C HIS A 399 3.76 7.74 -31.65
N ARG A 400 4.35 7.08 -30.63
CA ARG A 400 4.21 5.64 -30.38
C ARG A 400 4.01 5.41 -28.88
N LEU A 401 3.16 4.46 -28.55
CA LEU A 401 3.05 3.92 -27.20
C LEU A 401 3.89 2.64 -27.11
N VAL A 402 5.02 2.70 -26.40
CA VAL A 402 5.96 1.59 -26.25
C VAL A 402 5.78 0.96 -24.87
N CYS A 403 5.54 -0.36 -24.83
CA CYS A 403 5.34 -1.12 -23.58
C CYS A 403 6.50 -2.08 -23.36
N VAL A 404 7.22 -1.93 -22.24
CA VAL A 404 8.27 -2.86 -21.79
C VAL A 404 7.76 -3.62 -20.57
N PHE A 405 7.58 -4.92 -20.69
CA PHE A 405 7.09 -5.72 -19.57
C PHE A 405 7.55 -7.17 -19.59
N GLY A 406 7.43 -7.83 -18.45
CA GLY A 406 7.58 -9.25 -18.25
C GLY A 406 6.53 -9.78 -17.29
N CYS A 407 6.54 -11.08 -17.07
CA CYS A 407 5.64 -11.76 -16.12
C CYS A 407 6.41 -12.54 -15.07
N GLY A 408 5.84 -12.64 -13.88
CA GLY A 408 6.40 -13.44 -12.80
C GLY A 408 6.23 -14.94 -13.02
N GLY A 409 7.26 -15.72 -12.67
CA GLY A 409 7.19 -17.16 -12.56
C GLY A 409 6.35 -17.63 -11.37
N ASN A 410 6.01 -18.93 -11.35
CA ASN A 410 5.14 -19.56 -10.34
C ASN A 410 3.79 -18.86 -10.21
N ARG A 411 3.24 -18.39 -11.35
CA ARG A 411 1.94 -17.76 -11.50
C ARG A 411 1.17 -18.43 -12.64
N SER A 412 -0.15 -18.15 -12.72
CA SER A 412 -0.97 -18.68 -13.81
C SER A 412 -0.41 -18.28 -15.18
N LYS A 413 -0.30 -19.26 -16.10
CA LYS A 413 0.08 -19.03 -17.49
C LYS A 413 -0.94 -18.15 -18.23
N GLU A 414 -2.22 -18.26 -17.87
CA GLU A 414 -3.31 -17.45 -18.41
C GLU A 414 -2.97 -15.95 -18.33
N ARG A 415 -2.46 -15.51 -17.21
CA ARG A 415 -2.02 -14.11 -17.02
C ARG A 415 -0.98 -13.68 -18.05
N ARG A 416 -0.05 -14.57 -18.44
CA ARG A 416 0.99 -14.29 -19.43
C ARG A 416 0.39 -14.09 -20.81
N PHE A 417 -0.54 -14.98 -21.19
CA PHE A 417 -1.27 -14.89 -22.45
C PHE A 417 -2.11 -13.60 -22.52
N GLU A 418 -2.86 -13.32 -21.47
CA GLU A 418 -3.71 -12.12 -21.38
C GLU A 418 -2.89 -10.83 -21.45
N MET A 419 -1.76 -10.74 -20.73
CA MET A 419 -0.90 -9.56 -20.77
C MET A 419 -0.27 -9.35 -22.14
N GLY A 420 0.17 -10.44 -22.81
CA GLY A 420 0.66 -10.41 -24.19
C GLY A 420 -0.40 -9.90 -25.15
N GLU A 421 -1.63 -10.42 -25.07
CA GLU A 421 -2.76 -9.98 -25.90
C GLU A 421 -3.13 -8.53 -25.68
N VAL A 422 -3.17 -8.08 -24.40
CA VAL A 422 -3.46 -6.68 -24.04
C VAL A 422 -2.40 -5.74 -24.62
N SER A 423 -1.12 -6.06 -24.45
CA SER A 423 -0.03 -5.23 -24.96
C SER A 423 -0.07 -5.16 -26.49
N GLY A 424 -0.24 -6.31 -27.17
CA GLY A 424 -0.30 -6.35 -28.63
C GLY A 424 -1.49 -5.62 -29.24
N LYS A 425 -2.61 -5.48 -28.51
CA LYS A 425 -3.79 -4.70 -28.95
C LYS A 425 -3.65 -3.20 -28.70
N LEU A 426 -2.94 -2.81 -27.65
CA LEU A 426 -2.96 -1.43 -27.16
C LEU A 426 -1.65 -0.68 -27.35
N ALA A 427 -0.49 -1.33 -27.31
CA ALA A 427 0.78 -0.69 -27.59
C ALA A 427 1.11 -0.73 -29.08
N ASP A 428 1.80 0.30 -29.58
CA ASP A 428 2.30 0.35 -30.95
C ASP A 428 3.56 -0.51 -31.11
N PHE A 429 4.31 -0.69 -30.01
CA PHE A 429 5.46 -1.56 -29.94
C PHE A 429 5.63 -2.15 -28.54
N THR A 430 5.91 -3.45 -28.46
CA THR A 430 6.13 -4.17 -27.20
C THR A 430 7.53 -4.73 -27.12
N ILE A 431 8.20 -4.51 -25.97
CA ILE A 431 9.47 -5.14 -25.62
C ILE A 431 9.20 -6.14 -24.49
N ILE A 432 9.25 -7.42 -24.79
CA ILE A 432 9.02 -8.51 -23.82
C ILE A 432 10.33 -8.81 -23.13
N THR A 433 10.35 -8.82 -21.79
CA THR A 433 11.57 -9.04 -21.01
C THR A 433 11.30 -9.88 -19.75
N SER A 434 12.35 -10.20 -18.98
CA SER A 434 12.21 -10.90 -17.71
C SER A 434 11.68 -9.97 -16.62
N ASP A 435 10.88 -10.53 -15.71
CA ASP A 435 10.46 -9.92 -14.45
C ASP A 435 11.08 -10.71 -13.28
N ASN A 436 10.30 -11.33 -12.40
CA ASN A 436 10.73 -12.25 -11.37
C ASN A 436 10.52 -13.70 -11.86
N PRO A 437 11.48 -14.36 -12.51
CA PRO A 437 11.27 -15.71 -13.04
C PRO A 437 11.08 -16.76 -11.94
N ARG A 438 11.51 -16.46 -10.72
CA ARG A 438 11.46 -17.37 -9.56
C ARG A 438 12.11 -18.71 -9.87
N PHE A 439 11.32 -19.81 -9.93
CA PHE A 439 11.83 -21.15 -10.21
C PHE A 439 11.64 -21.59 -11.66
N GLU A 440 11.09 -20.73 -12.52
CA GLU A 440 10.89 -21.01 -13.94
C GLU A 440 12.00 -20.41 -14.81
N ASP A 441 12.14 -20.95 -16.01
CA ASP A 441 13.03 -20.39 -17.04
C ASP A 441 12.43 -19.07 -17.58
N PRO A 442 13.15 -17.94 -17.54
CA PRO A 442 12.67 -16.68 -18.08
C PRO A 442 12.30 -16.73 -19.56
N GLU A 443 13.01 -17.53 -20.38
CA GLU A 443 12.68 -17.70 -21.79
C GLU A 443 11.34 -18.42 -21.98
N ALA A 444 11.03 -19.42 -21.15
CA ALA A 444 9.74 -20.11 -21.20
C ALA A 444 8.57 -19.15 -20.84
N ILE A 445 8.79 -18.23 -19.92
CA ILE A 445 7.80 -17.19 -19.56
C ILE A 445 7.59 -16.23 -20.75
N ILE A 446 8.66 -15.83 -21.42
CA ILE A 446 8.62 -14.96 -22.60
C ILE A 446 7.85 -15.65 -23.75
N GLU A 447 8.07 -16.94 -23.99
CA GLU A 447 7.32 -17.69 -25.00
C GLU A 447 5.82 -17.79 -24.69
N ASP A 448 5.45 -17.94 -23.42
CA ASP A 448 4.03 -17.84 -23.01
C ASP A 448 3.45 -16.44 -23.35
N ILE A 449 4.18 -15.35 -23.10
CA ILE A 449 3.73 -13.98 -23.45
C ILE A 449 3.59 -13.83 -24.97
N LYS A 450 4.56 -14.35 -25.75
CA LYS A 450 4.51 -14.34 -27.22
C LYS A 450 3.28 -15.08 -27.76
N THR A 451 2.87 -16.17 -27.11
CA THR A 451 1.64 -16.88 -27.47
C THR A 451 0.40 -15.98 -27.35
N GLY A 452 0.37 -15.09 -26.38
CA GLY A 452 -0.70 -14.11 -26.21
C GLY A 452 -0.67 -13.02 -27.29
N ILE A 453 0.49 -12.39 -27.49
CA ILE A 453 0.64 -11.26 -28.43
C ILE A 453 0.47 -11.70 -29.90
N SER A 454 0.81 -12.95 -30.23
CA SER A 454 0.62 -13.51 -31.58
C SER A 454 -0.86 -13.63 -32.02
N LYS A 455 -1.80 -13.47 -31.09
CA LYS A 455 -3.25 -13.38 -31.41
C LYS A 455 -3.65 -11.98 -31.89
N THR A 456 -2.70 -11.06 -32.01
CA THR A 456 -2.90 -9.67 -32.39
C THR A 456 -1.96 -9.28 -33.51
N ASP A 457 -2.15 -8.09 -34.10
CA ASP A 457 -1.25 -7.53 -35.11
C ASP A 457 -0.11 -6.70 -34.46
N GLY A 458 0.03 -6.78 -33.14
CA GLY A 458 1.00 -6.01 -32.36
C GLY A 458 2.46 -6.34 -32.69
N LYS A 459 3.27 -5.31 -32.90
CA LYS A 459 4.71 -5.45 -33.17
C LYS A 459 5.46 -5.64 -31.85
N TYR A 460 6.38 -6.60 -31.83
CA TYR A 460 7.16 -6.84 -30.62
C TYR A 460 8.57 -7.36 -30.91
N ILE A 461 9.42 -7.22 -29.90
CA ILE A 461 10.70 -7.93 -29.78
C ILE A 461 10.78 -8.55 -28.38
N SER A 462 11.71 -9.47 -28.20
CA SER A 462 12.03 -10.01 -26.86
C SER A 462 13.52 -9.83 -26.55
N ILE A 463 13.78 -9.30 -25.36
CA ILE A 463 15.14 -9.09 -24.81
C ILE A 463 15.08 -9.55 -23.36
N THR A 464 15.64 -10.70 -23.05
CA THR A 464 15.51 -11.35 -21.75
C THR A 464 16.10 -10.55 -20.62
N ASP A 465 17.26 -9.98 -20.81
CA ASP A 465 17.87 -9.08 -19.84
C ASP A 465 17.11 -7.75 -19.75
N ARG A 466 16.64 -7.41 -18.55
CA ARG A 466 15.79 -6.24 -18.36
C ARG A 466 16.58 -4.92 -18.53
N LYS A 467 17.86 -4.89 -18.18
CA LYS A 467 18.71 -3.71 -18.41
C LYS A 467 18.88 -3.44 -19.91
N GLU A 468 19.15 -4.50 -20.68
CA GLU A 468 19.26 -4.39 -22.14
C GLU A 468 17.93 -4.04 -22.81
N ALA A 469 16.79 -4.54 -22.27
CA ALA A 469 15.47 -4.13 -22.74
C ALA A 469 15.20 -2.63 -22.50
N ILE A 470 15.58 -2.11 -21.33
CA ILE A 470 15.50 -0.68 -21.01
C ILE A 470 16.45 0.13 -21.90
N ARG A 471 17.69 -0.34 -22.11
CA ARG A 471 18.64 0.27 -23.04
C ARG A 471 18.05 0.41 -24.43
N TYR A 472 17.53 -0.68 -24.98
CA TYR A 472 16.92 -0.69 -26.29
C TYR A 472 15.76 0.33 -26.39
N ALA A 473 14.90 0.37 -25.36
CA ALA A 473 13.79 1.32 -25.34
C ALA A 473 14.25 2.79 -25.35
N ILE A 474 15.35 3.11 -24.65
CA ILE A 474 15.90 4.48 -24.58
C ILE A 474 16.60 4.84 -25.89
N GLU A 475 17.42 3.95 -26.46
CA GLU A 475 18.16 4.18 -27.71
C GLU A 475 17.23 4.35 -28.92
N HIS A 476 16.08 3.68 -28.92
CA HIS A 476 15.12 3.69 -30.04
C HIS A 476 13.87 4.55 -29.76
N GLY A 477 13.92 5.37 -28.68
CA GLY A 477 12.87 6.35 -28.41
C GLY A 477 12.84 7.46 -29.46
N GLU A 478 11.65 7.74 -30.00
CA GLU A 478 11.44 8.76 -31.01
C GLU A 478 10.70 10.00 -30.43
N PRO A 479 10.83 11.18 -31.05
CA PRO A 479 10.12 12.37 -30.58
C PRO A 479 8.62 12.15 -30.45
N GLY A 480 8.07 12.43 -29.27
CA GLY A 480 6.64 12.25 -28.96
C GLY A 480 6.23 10.84 -28.54
N ASP A 481 7.18 9.91 -28.35
CA ASP A 481 6.89 8.60 -27.78
C ASP A 481 6.52 8.68 -26.29
N ILE A 482 5.69 7.75 -25.86
CA ILE A 482 5.48 7.43 -24.45
C ILE A 482 5.94 5.98 -24.23
N ILE A 483 6.96 5.81 -23.39
CA ILE A 483 7.52 4.50 -23.03
C ILE A 483 7.08 4.17 -21.60
N VAL A 484 6.45 3.01 -21.40
CA VAL A 484 6.09 2.52 -20.07
C VAL A 484 6.84 1.24 -19.74
N LEU A 485 7.60 1.26 -18.62
CA LEU A 485 8.18 0.08 -18.00
C LEU A 485 7.16 -0.46 -17.00
N ALA A 486 6.48 -1.55 -17.35
CA ALA A 486 5.41 -2.13 -16.56
C ALA A 486 5.85 -3.38 -15.81
N GLY A 487 5.25 -3.59 -14.63
CA GLY A 487 5.40 -4.79 -13.81
C GLY A 487 6.15 -4.58 -12.51
N LYS A 488 7.36 -4.04 -12.55
CA LYS A 488 8.25 -3.90 -11.37
C LYS A 488 7.84 -2.75 -10.45
N GLY A 489 7.51 -1.61 -11.02
CA GLY A 489 7.10 -0.43 -10.26
C GLY A 489 8.09 -0.06 -9.14
N HIS A 490 7.69 -0.24 -7.89
CA HIS A 490 8.50 0.09 -6.72
C HIS A 490 9.47 -1.01 -6.29
N GLU A 491 9.38 -2.22 -6.86
CA GLU A 491 10.29 -3.32 -6.53
C GLU A 491 11.73 -2.98 -6.93
N ASP A 492 12.66 -3.26 -6.03
CA ASP A 492 14.09 -3.00 -6.19
C ASP A 492 14.92 -4.30 -6.26
N TYR A 493 14.25 -5.40 -6.62
CA TYR A 493 14.87 -6.71 -6.74
C TYR A 493 14.32 -7.51 -7.92
N GLN A 494 15.09 -8.49 -8.36
CA GLN A 494 14.64 -9.60 -9.19
C GLN A 494 14.77 -10.91 -8.41
N GLU A 495 13.70 -11.70 -8.34
CA GLU A 495 13.69 -12.98 -7.65
C GLU A 495 14.00 -14.13 -8.62
N ILE A 496 15.15 -14.79 -8.40
CA ILE A 496 15.63 -15.93 -9.20
C ILE A 496 15.94 -17.08 -8.24
N LYS A 497 15.29 -18.23 -8.45
CA LYS A 497 15.46 -19.46 -7.63
C LYS A 497 15.32 -19.20 -6.12
N GLY A 498 14.37 -18.34 -5.74
CA GLY A 498 14.10 -18.00 -4.35
C GLY A 498 15.08 -16.97 -3.74
N VAL A 499 16.05 -16.47 -4.51
CA VAL A 499 16.99 -15.43 -4.08
C VAL A 499 16.61 -14.09 -4.71
N LYS A 500 16.56 -13.05 -3.90
CA LYS A 500 16.32 -11.67 -4.36
C LYS A 500 17.66 -11.02 -4.70
N HIS A 501 17.84 -10.70 -5.96
CA HIS A 501 19.00 -9.96 -6.48
C HIS A 501 18.62 -8.48 -6.59
N PRO A 502 19.47 -7.54 -6.16
CA PRO A 502 19.22 -6.11 -6.30
C PRO A 502 18.97 -5.73 -7.77
N MET A 503 17.85 -5.12 -8.07
CA MET A 503 17.48 -4.63 -9.40
C MET A 503 16.40 -3.55 -9.26
N ASP A 504 16.78 -2.30 -9.28
CA ASP A 504 15.87 -1.15 -9.32
C ASP A 504 15.92 -0.52 -10.71
N GLU A 505 14.79 -0.39 -11.40
CA GLU A 505 14.73 0.17 -12.76
C GLU A 505 15.27 1.59 -12.84
N ARG A 506 15.18 2.38 -11.76
CA ARG A 506 15.74 3.75 -11.69
C ARG A 506 17.27 3.71 -11.76
N VAL A 507 17.86 2.74 -11.07
CA VAL A 507 19.31 2.51 -11.11
C VAL A 507 19.73 2.03 -12.49
N LEU A 508 19.01 1.08 -13.07
CA LEU A 508 19.27 0.57 -14.42
C LEU A 508 19.20 1.68 -15.47
N ILE A 509 18.16 2.53 -15.40
CA ILE A 509 18.02 3.70 -16.29
C ILE A 509 19.22 4.64 -16.14
N ALA A 510 19.62 4.98 -14.90
CA ALA A 510 20.74 5.87 -14.64
C ALA A 510 22.06 5.31 -15.17
N GLU A 511 22.30 3.99 -15.01
CA GLU A 511 23.46 3.31 -15.57
C GLU A 511 23.45 3.34 -17.09
N VAL A 512 22.31 3.01 -17.74
CA VAL A 512 22.16 3.07 -19.20
C VAL A 512 22.45 4.48 -19.72
N LEU A 513 21.87 5.50 -19.11
CA LEU A 513 22.12 6.90 -19.53
C LEU A 513 23.59 7.29 -19.37
N LYS A 514 24.27 6.82 -18.33
CA LYS A 514 25.71 7.06 -18.14
C LYS A 514 26.53 6.38 -19.23
N GLU A 515 26.18 5.16 -19.61
CA GLU A 515 26.87 4.39 -20.65
C GLU A 515 26.63 4.97 -22.06
N LEU A 516 25.49 5.59 -22.31
CA LEU A 516 25.16 6.25 -23.60
C LEU A 516 25.81 7.64 -23.76
N ASN A 517 26.04 8.34 -22.66
CA ASN A 517 26.61 9.70 -22.66
C ASN A 517 28.12 9.76 -22.42
N GLY A 518 28.74 8.63 -22.13
CA GLY A 518 30.13 8.57 -21.72
C GLY A 518 31.14 7.99 -22.24
#